data_2b5e5069c63d5b26b2705d1a8eb1684e
#
_entry.id   2b5e5069c63d5b26b2705d1a8eb1684e
#
_cell.length_a   1.000
_cell.length_b   1.000
_cell.length_c   1.000
_cell.angle_alpha   90.00
_cell.angle_beta   90.00
_cell.angle_gamma   90.00
#
_symmetry.space_group_name_H-M   'P 1'
#
loop_
_entity.id
_entity.type
_entity.pdbx_description
1 polymer ?
#
loop_
_entity_poly.entity_id
_entity_poly.type
_entity_poly.pdbx_seq_one_letter_code
_entity_poly.pdbx_strand_id
1 'polypeptide(L)'
;MEILRPYVEQILAPALTELGINGNHWKAMIAPSRERTMGDLSLPCFAFAKQLGMAPNMIAEQLQSTIKTTEVIPEVNSTSGYLNFKISSAWLTKFVLSGQIRVGDAKGKYPSGERSVLIEHTSANPNGPFHVGRARNAILGDTLVRLHRLHGNEVRAEYYVDDMGKQVAVLAWALANLSTDRVEEILADREPLSELWKDKADHERVRWYQAAQVLRNDDNIKHNIEREIAAMVHASENGDDNVLKSFENAYQPVLDGMLQTLGRLGITFDEFTRESLFVTNGDVAKIMQQLSNLEIHGVADNGAEYLDLGARGLKGKTEFYFRRGD
;
A
#
# COMPACT_ATOMS: atom_id res chain seq x y z
N MET A 1 -10.28 -10.21 -18.75
CA MET A 1 -10.50 -9.90 -20.17
C MET A 1 -9.52 -10.65 -21.07
N GLU A 2 -8.23 -10.70 -20.76
CA GLU A 2 -7.26 -11.47 -21.55
C GLU A 2 -7.56 -12.98 -21.64
N ILE A 3 -8.12 -13.54 -20.57
CA ILE A 3 -8.56 -14.95 -20.53
C ILE A 3 -9.64 -15.28 -21.56
N LEU A 4 -10.48 -14.32 -21.90
CA LEU A 4 -11.61 -14.49 -22.85
C LEU A 4 -11.22 -14.26 -24.31
N ARG A 5 -10.14 -13.52 -24.56
CA ARG A 5 -9.64 -13.19 -25.88
C ARG A 5 -9.37 -14.42 -26.76
N PRO A 6 -8.71 -15.49 -26.27
CA PRO A 6 -8.44 -16.70 -27.07
C PRO A 6 -9.72 -17.35 -27.63
N TYR A 7 -10.82 -17.31 -26.88
CA TYR A 7 -12.10 -17.88 -27.36
C TYR A 7 -12.71 -17.04 -28.52
N VAL A 8 -12.58 -15.70 -28.44
CA VAL A 8 -12.97 -14.81 -29.55
C VAL A 8 -12.06 -15.04 -30.75
N GLU A 9 -10.76 -15.12 -30.54
CA GLU A 9 -9.79 -15.37 -31.61
C GLU A 9 -10.08 -16.69 -32.36
N GLN A 10 -10.46 -17.73 -31.63
CA GLN A 10 -10.76 -19.04 -32.20
C GLN A 10 -11.91 -19.02 -33.20
N ILE A 11 -12.99 -18.28 -32.91
CA ILE A 11 -14.15 -18.20 -33.78
C ILE A 11 -13.99 -17.15 -34.88
N LEU A 12 -13.18 -16.12 -34.62
CA LEU A 12 -12.99 -14.97 -35.51
C LEU A 12 -11.96 -15.26 -36.62
N ALA A 13 -10.89 -15.98 -36.31
CA ALA A 13 -9.79 -16.23 -37.26
C ALA A 13 -10.25 -16.87 -38.58
N PRO A 14 -11.08 -17.94 -38.57
CA PRO A 14 -11.58 -18.51 -39.85
C PRO A 14 -12.38 -17.51 -40.67
N ALA A 15 -13.29 -16.73 -40.03
CA ALA A 15 -14.15 -15.78 -40.71
C ALA A 15 -13.35 -14.61 -41.34
N LEU A 16 -12.31 -14.13 -40.65
CA LEU A 16 -11.40 -13.11 -41.19
C LEU A 16 -10.58 -13.64 -42.38
N THR A 17 -10.13 -14.88 -42.31
CA THR A 17 -9.39 -15.52 -43.42
C THR A 17 -10.27 -15.68 -44.65
N GLU A 18 -11.54 -16.04 -44.48
CA GLU A 18 -12.53 -16.15 -45.58
C GLU A 18 -12.79 -14.79 -46.24
N LEU A 19 -12.75 -13.70 -45.49
CA LEU A 19 -12.81 -12.35 -46.01
C LEU A 19 -11.50 -11.82 -46.61
N GLY A 20 -10.42 -12.63 -46.62
CA GLY A 20 -9.12 -12.21 -47.17
C GLY A 20 -8.29 -11.37 -46.20
N ILE A 21 -8.64 -11.32 -44.91
CA ILE A 21 -7.85 -10.67 -43.87
C ILE A 21 -6.87 -11.68 -43.29
N ASN A 22 -5.64 -11.59 -43.74
CA ASN A 22 -4.57 -12.47 -43.29
C ASN A 22 -3.68 -11.81 -42.21
N GLY A 23 -3.00 -12.64 -41.38
CA GLY A 23 -2.12 -12.16 -40.31
C GLY A 23 -2.82 -12.04 -38.96
N ASN A 24 -2.11 -11.52 -37.97
CA ASN A 24 -2.54 -11.54 -36.57
C ASN A 24 -2.76 -10.12 -35.96
N HIS A 25 -2.62 -9.07 -36.76
CA HIS A 25 -2.71 -7.68 -36.27
C HIS A 25 -4.06 -7.34 -35.61
N TRP A 26 -5.15 -7.98 -36.08
CA TRP A 26 -6.50 -7.81 -35.57
C TRP A 26 -6.67 -8.30 -34.13
N LYS A 27 -5.82 -9.22 -33.65
CA LYS A 27 -5.88 -9.73 -32.28
C LYS A 27 -5.71 -8.62 -31.25
N ALA A 28 -4.80 -7.68 -31.51
CA ALA A 28 -4.57 -6.53 -30.62
C ALA A 28 -5.74 -5.54 -30.60
N MET A 29 -6.64 -5.61 -31.60
CA MET A 29 -7.79 -4.71 -31.71
C MET A 29 -9.00 -5.18 -30.92
N ILE A 30 -9.01 -6.45 -30.45
CA ILE A 30 -10.09 -6.97 -29.60
C ILE A 30 -9.98 -6.28 -28.25
N ALA A 31 -11.02 -5.53 -27.88
CA ALA A 31 -11.08 -4.73 -26.67
C ALA A 31 -12.43 -4.90 -25.95
N PRO A 32 -12.55 -4.47 -24.70
CA PRO A 32 -13.84 -4.36 -24.03
C PRO A 32 -14.83 -3.52 -24.85
N SER A 33 -16.08 -3.97 -24.95
CA SER A 33 -17.13 -3.19 -25.57
C SER A 33 -17.32 -1.85 -24.86
N ARG A 34 -17.62 -0.79 -25.62
CA ARG A 34 -17.83 0.55 -25.05
C ARG A 34 -19.00 0.58 -24.06
N GLU A 35 -20.05 -0.16 -24.39
CA GLU A 35 -21.24 -0.31 -23.55
C GLU A 35 -21.51 -1.79 -23.30
N ARG A 36 -21.82 -2.14 -22.05
CA ARG A 36 -22.13 -3.53 -21.65
C ARG A 36 -23.34 -4.12 -22.36
N THR A 37 -24.25 -3.28 -22.82
CA THR A 37 -25.43 -3.67 -23.60
C THR A 37 -25.08 -4.20 -24.98
N MET A 38 -23.95 -3.79 -25.55
CA MET A 38 -23.49 -4.24 -26.88
C MET A 38 -22.78 -5.59 -26.83
N GLY A 39 -22.16 -5.94 -25.73
CA GLY A 39 -21.39 -7.17 -25.58
C GLY A 39 -20.29 -7.02 -24.52
N ASP A 40 -19.48 -8.05 -24.34
CA ASP A 40 -18.36 -8.04 -23.40
C ASP A 40 -17.05 -7.64 -24.08
N LEU A 41 -16.86 -8.10 -25.32
CA LEU A 41 -15.71 -7.78 -26.19
C LEU A 41 -16.17 -7.27 -27.54
N SER A 42 -15.36 -6.45 -28.20
CA SER A 42 -15.66 -5.93 -29.54
C SER A 42 -14.41 -5.87 -30.42
N LEU A 43 -14.63 -5.99 -31.73
CA LEU A 43 -13.63 -5.77 -32.79
C LEU A 43 -14.09 -4.59 -33.66
N PRO A 44 -13.29 -3.51 -33.81
CA PRO A 44 -13.59 -2.42 -34.71
C PRO A 44 -13.31 -2.82 -36.19
N CYS A 45 -14.33 -2.91 -37.01
CA CYS A 45 -14.19 -3.29 -38.44
C CYS A 45 -13.69 -2.15 -39.33
N PHE A 46 -13.55 -0.94 -38.79
CA PHE A 46 -13.01 0.24 -39.52
C PHE A 46 -11.59 0.01 -40.05
N ALA A 47 -10.79 -0.75 -39.35
CA ALA A 47 -9.42 -1.06 -39.73
C ALA A 47 -9.31 -1.86 -41.03
N PHE A 48 -10.36 -2.59 -41.41
CA PHE A 48 -10.40 -3.44 -42.61
C PHE A 48 -11.04 -2.78 -43.81
N ALA A 49 -11.74 -1.63 -43.62
CA ALA A 49 -12.52 -0.97 -44.62
C ALA A 49 -11.72 -0.64 -45.90
N LYS A 50 -10.52 -0.09 -45.74
CA LYS A 50 -9.62 0.25 -46.85
C LYS A 50 -9.10 -0.98 -47.59
N GLN A 51 -8.78 -2.04 -46.88
CA GLN A 51 -8.23 -3.30 -47.44
C GLN A 51 -9.29 -4.03 -48.27
N LEU A 52 -10.53 -4.06 -47.76
CA LEU A 52 -11.63 -4.81 -48.37
C LEU A 52 -12.45 -3.96 -49.37
N GLY A 53 -12.25 -2.64 -49.39
CA GLY A 53 -13.10 -1.72 -50.22
C GLY A 53 -14.56 -1.70 -49.79
N MET A 54 -14.87 -2.02 -48.52
CA MET A 54 -16.22 -2.19 -47.99
C MET A 54 -16.46 -1.26 -46.79
N ALA A 55 -17.71 -0.88 -46.60
CA ALA A 55 -18.11 -0.09 -45.42
C ALA A 55 -17.95 -0.94 -44.13
N PRO A 56 -17.51 -0.34 -43.00
CA PRO A 56 -17.31 -1.07 -41.76
C PRO A 56 -18.53 -1.85 -41.28
N ASN A 57 -19.73 -1.31 -41.45
CA ASN A 57 -20.99 -1.97 -41.11
C ASN A 57 -21.19 -3.27 -41.89
N MET A 58 -20.94 -3.23 -43.20
CA MET A 58 -21.08 -4.39 -44.10
C MET A 58 -20.05 -5.47 -43.71
N ILE A 59 -18.83 -5.09 -43.35
CA ILE A 59 -17.81 -6.03 -42.89
C ILE A 59 -18.25 -6.71 -41.57
N ALA A 60 -18.77 -5.94 -40.62
CA ALA A 60 -19.26 -6.47 -39.34
C ALA A 60 -20.46 -7.41 -39.54
N GLU A 61 -21.41 -7.07 -40.42
CA GLU A 61 -22.57 -7.91 -40.77
C GLU A 61 -22.15 -9.20 -41.47
N GLN A 62 -21.20 -9.14 -42.40
CA GLN A 62 -20.69 -10.32 -43.08
C GLN A 62 -19.92 -11.26 -42.10
N LEU A 63 -19.09 -10.71 -41.24
CA LEU A 63 -18.45 -11.48 -40.20
C LEU A 63 -19.44 -12.12 -39.22
N GLN A 64 -20.48 -11.39 -38.80
CA GLN A 64 -21.54 -11.90 -37.97
C GLN A 64 -22.25 -13.10 -38.63
N SER A 65 -22.52 -13.05 -39.94
CA SER A 65 -23.20 -14.13 -40.65
C SER A 65 -22.32 -15.38 -40.86
N THR A 66 -20.99 -15.21 -40.87
CA THR A 66 -20.02 -16.30 -41.08
C THR A 66 -19.62 -16.97 -39.80
N ILE A 67 -19.59 -16.23 -38.70
CA ILE A 67 -19.09 -16.76 -37.38
C ILE A 67 -20.10 -17.73 -36.78
N LYS A 68 -19.61 -18.91 -36.46
CA LYS A 68 -20.36 -19.92 -35.68
C LYS A 68 -20.20 -19.64 -34.17
N THR A 69 -21.33 -19.43 -33.52
CA THR A 69 -21.37 -19.28 -32.06
C THR A 69 -20.97 -20.55 -31.33
N THR A 70 -20.56 -20.40 -30.08
CA THR A 70 -20.12 -21.51 -29.21
C THR A 70 -20.81 -21.44 -27.86
N GLU A 71 -20.64 -22.48 -27.01
CA GLU A 71 -21.12 -22.44 -25.62
C GLU A 71 -20.51 -21.25 -24.85
N VAL A 72 -19.27 -20.87 -25.16
CA VAL A 72 -18.56 -19.76 -24.52
C VAL A 72 -19.05 -18.40 -25.04
N ILE A 73 -19.29 -18.32 -26.36
CA ILE A 73 -19.73 -17.09 -27.06
C ILE A 73 -21.04 -17.42 -27.79
N PRO A 74 -22.17 -17.40 -27.07
CA PRO A 74 -23.47 -17.76 -27.65
C PRO A 74 -24.05 -16.69 -28.60
N GLU A 75 -23.52 -15.46 -28.56
CA GLU A 75 -24.09 -14.34 -29.29
C GLU A 75 -22.98 -13.46 -29.87
N VAL A 76 -23.12 -13.12 -31.15
CA VAL A 76 -22.24 -12.20 -31.90
C VAL A 76 -23.13 -11.22 -32.65
N ASN A 77 -22.95 -9.93 -32.40
CA ASN A 77 -23.77 -8.86 -32.98
C ASN A 77 -22.93 -7.80 -33.69
N SER A 78 -23.42 -7.31 -34.82
CA SER A 78 -22.84 -6.17 -35.50
C SER A 78 -23.60 -4.90 -35.14
N THR A 79 -22.88 -3.83 -34.78
CA THR A 79 -23.47 -2.52 -34.46
C THR A 79 -22.50 -1.40 -34.83
N SER A 80 -22.91 -0.47 -35.67
CA SER A 80 -22.15 0.74 -35.99
C SER A 80 -20.68 0.48 -36.41
N GLY A 81 -20.43 -0.60 -37.17
CA GLY A 81 -19.10 -0.96 -37.65
C GLY A 81 -18.22 -1.69 -36.62
N TYR A 82 -18.79 -2.11 -35.48
CA TYR A 82 -18.19 -3.00 -34.52
C TYR A 82 -18.83 -4.37 -34.56
N LEU A 83 -18.03 -5.39 -34.44
CA LEU A 83 -18.47 -6.75 -34.19
C LEU A 83 -18.33 -7.02 -32.68
N ASN A 84 -19.45 -7.32 -32.02
CA ASN A 84 -19.54 -7.46 -30.57
C ASN A 84 -19.77 -8.91 -30.17
N PHE A 85 -19.09 -9.36 -29.12
CA PHE A 85 -19.14 -10.72 -28.62
C PHE A 85 -19.72 -10.75 -27.22
N LYS A 86 -20.72 -11.58 -26.99
CA LYS A 86 -21.33 -11.82 -25.68
C LYS A 86 -20.81 -13.11 -25.11
N ILE A 87 -20.29 -13.05 -23.89
CA ILE A 87 -19.80 -14.23 -23.20
C ILE A 87 -20.94 -14.86 -22.39
N SER A 88 -21.04 -16.17 -22.43
CA SER A 88 -22.03 -16.92 -21.65
C SER A 88 -21.79 -16.74 -20.14
N SER A 89 -22.74 -16.12 -19.46
CA SER A 89 -22.68 -15.94 -18.01
C SER A 89 -22.68 -17.29 -17.29
N ALA A 90 -23.40 -18.28 -17.81
CA ALA A 90 -23.42 -19.65 -17.25
C ALA A 90 -22.05 -20.33 -17.38
N TRP A 91 -21.44 -20.23 -18.58
CA TRP A 91 -20.09 -20.74 -18.77
C TRP A 91 -19.06 -20.03 -17.91
N LEU A 92 -19.11 -18.69 -17.85
CA LEU A 92 -18.18 -17.89 -17.04
C LEU A 92 -18.30 -18.23 -15.55
N THR A 93 -19.52 -18.37 -15.04
CA THR A 93 -19.77 -18.77 -13.65
C THR A 93 -19.16 -20.15 -13.37
N LYS A 94 -19.45 -21.15 -14.23
CA LYS A 94 -18.90 -22.48 -14.11
C LYS A 94 -17.38 -22.48 -14.17
N PHE A 95 -16.79 -21.70 -15.09
CA PHE A 95 -15.35 -21.57 -15.27
C PHE A 95 -14.68 -20.94 -14.05
N VAL A 96 -15.25 -19.86 -13.47
CA VAL A 96 -14.76 -19.22 -12.25
C VAL A 96 -14.85 -20.14 -11.04
N LEU A 97 -16.02 -20.79 -10.84
CA LEU A 97 -16.28 -21.65 -9.68
C LEU A 97 -15.54 -22.99 -9.75
N SER A 98 -15.16 -23.45 -10.92
CA SER A 98 -14.40 -24.70 -11.09
C SER A 98 -12.95 -24.61 -10.59
N GLY A 99 -12.52 -23.42 -10.15
CA GLY A 99 -11.13 -23.16 -9.71
C GLY A 99 -10.11 -23.21 -10.87
N GLN A 100 -10.56 -23.25 -12.13
CA GLN A 100 -9.69 -23.19 -13.31
C GLN A 100 -9.06 -21.82 -13.49
N ILE A 101 -9.68 -20.76 -12.90
CA ILE A 101 -8.96 -19.51 -12.64
C ILE A 101 -8.23 -19.66 -11.31
N ARG A 102 -7.17 -20.43 -11.30
CA ARG A 102 -6.09 -20.15 -10.35
C ARG A 102 -5.31 -18.99 -10.92
N VAL A 103 -5.37 -17.87 -10.24
CA VAL A 103 -4.46 -16.78 -10.51
C VAL A 103 -3.06 -17.33 -10.24
N GLY A 104 -2.22 -17.35 -11.26
CA GLY A 104 -0.92 -18.01 -11.24
C GLY A 104 -0.82 -19.30 -12.07
N ASP A 105 -1.90 -20.08 -12.21
CA ASP A 105 -1.95 -21.28 -13.07
C ASP A 105 -2.74 -21.08 -14.35
N ALA A 106 -3.36 -19.93 -14.52
CA ALA A 106 -3.91 -19.58 -15.80
C ALA A 106 -2.75 -19.59 -16.79
N LYS A 107 -2.78 -20.48 -17.76
CA LYS A 107 -1.90 -20.52 -18.93
C LYS A 107 -2.00 -19.27 -19.83
N GLY A 108 -2.68 -18.27 -19.39
CA GLY A 108 -2.46 -16.89 -19.74
C GLY A 108 -1.33 -16.42 -18.85
N LYS A 109 -0.12 -16.48 -19.34
CA LYS A 109 1.05 -15.86 -18.78
C LYS A 109 0.75 -14.47 -18.26
N TYR A 110 0.31 -14.38 -17.00
CA TYR A 110 0.86 -13.28 -16.21
C TYR A 110 2.37 -13.55 -16.25
N PRO A 111 3.21 -12.61 -16.66
CA PRO A 111 4.64 -12.82 -16.58
C PRO A 111 4.86 -13.35 -15.18
N SER A 112 5.34 -14.58 -15.07
CA SER A 112 5.67 -15.19 -13.79
C SER A 112 6.39 -14.14 -13.02
N GLY A 113 5.80 -13.71 -11.90
CA GLY A 113 6.36 -12.63 -11.14
C GLY A 113 7.62 -13.10 -10.46
N GLU A 114 8.71 -13.18 -11.21
CA GLU A 114 10.07 -13.44 -10.71
C GLU A 114 10.62 -12.21 -9.97
N ARG A 115 9.72 -11.31 -9.52
CA ARG A 115 10.11 -10.12 -8.79
C ARG A 115 9.95 -10.35 -7.29
N SER A 116 11.02 -10.14 -6.56
CA SER A 116 10.93 -9.88 -5.13
C SER A 116 10.35 -8.47 -4.92
N VAL A 117 9.26 -8.38 -4.16
CA VAL A 117 8.52 -7.13 -3.91
C VAL A 117 8.43 -6.93 -2.40
N LEU A 118 8.98 -5.82 -1.93
CA LEU A 118 8.76 -5.33 -0.57
C LEU A 118 7.57 -4.37 -0.57
N ILE A 119 6.61 -4.60 0.31
CA ILE A 119 5.48 -3.69 0.53
C ILE A 119 5.45 -3.32 2.00
N GLU A 120 5.95 -2.13 2.30
CA GLU A 120 5.80 -1.51 3.60
C GLU A 120 4.43 -0.82 3.68
N HIS A 121 3.66 -1.14 4.72
CA HIS A 121 2.36 -0.50 4.94
C HIS A 121 1.99 -0.47 6.42
N THR A 122 0.94 0.29 6.72
CA THR A 122 0.46 0.55 8.08
C THR A 122 1.42 1.44 8.85
N SER A 123 2.55 0.91 9.33
CA SER A 123 3.67 1.62 9.98
C SER A 123 3.21 2.75 10.89
N ALA A 124 2.19 2.47 11.71
CA ALA A 124 1.59 3.45 12.60
C ALA A 124 2.34 3.49 13.92
N ASN A 125 2.68 4.70 14.39
CA ASN A 125 3.40 4.90 15.63
C ASN A 125 2.67 4.25 16.81
N PRO A 126 3.35 3.43 17.63
CA PRO A 126 2.73 2.69 18.72
C PRO A 126 2.55 3.57 19.98
N ASN A 127 1.71 4.58 19.86
CA ASN A 127 1.41 5.55 20.92
C ASN A 127 -0.05 5.52 21.40
N GLY A 128 -0.87 4.61 20.85
CA GLY A 128 -2.27 4.43 21.20
C GLY A 128 -3.01 3.50 20.26
N PRO A 129 -4.33 3.34 20.43
CA PRO A 129 -5.14 2.39 19.69
C PRO A 129 -5.10 2.62 18.19
N PHE A 130 -5.25 1.52 17.44
CA PHE A 130 -5.45 1.58 16.01
C PHE A 130 -6.84 2.10 15.69
N HIS A 131 -6.93 3.25 15.03
CA HIS A 131 -8.18 3.95 14.74
C HIS A 131 -8.46 4.02 13.23
N VAL A 132 -9.71 4.35 12.87
CA VAL A 132 -10.20 4.38 11.48
C VAL A 132 -9.34 5.24 10.54
N GLY A 133 -8.75 6.33 11.04
CA GLY A 133 -7.87 7.19 10.24
C GLY A 133 -6.60 6.48 9.73
N ARG A 134 -6.15 5.43 10.42
CA ARG A 134 -5.01 4.59 10.02
C ARG A 134 -5.44 3.38 9.19
N ALA A 135 -6.71 2.98 9.25
CA ALA A 135 -7.24 1.78 8.61
C ALA A 135 -7.10 1.79 7.08
N ARG A 136 -7.21 2.96 6.46
CA ARG A 136 -7.08 3.09 4.99
C ARG A 136 -5.74 2.58 4.48
N ASN A 137 -4.63 2.98 5.11
CA ASN A 137 -3.28 2.54 4.70
C ASN A 137 -3.12 1.03 4.90
N ALA A 138 -3.58 0.50 6.03
CA ALA A 138 -3.53 -0.92 6.34
C ALA A 138 -4.30 -1.77 5.32
N ILE A 139 -5.54 -1.39 4.99
CA ILE A 139 -6.39 -2.10 4.03
C ILE A 139 -5.82 -2.03 2.62
N LEU A 140 -5.36 -0.86 2.18
CA LEU A 140 -4.77 -0.70 0.85
C LEU A 140 -3.46 -1.48 0.72
N GLY A 141 -2.58 -1.41 1.74
CA GLY A 141 -1.32 -2.13 1.74
C GLY A 141 -1.49 -3.64 1.72
N ASP A 142 -2.33 -4.19 2.59
CA ASP A 142 -2.64 -5.62 2.60
C ASP A 142 -3.31 -6.08 1.29
N THR A 143 -4.15 -5.23 0.69
CA THR A 143 -4.74 -5.52 -0.64
C THR A 143 -3.66 -5.64 -1.70
N LEU A 144 -2.67 -4.74 -1.71
CA LEU A 144 -1.53 -4.80 -2.64
C LEU A 144 -0.68 -6.04 -2.41
N VAL A 145 -0.40 -6.39 -1.14
CA VAL A 145 0.31 -7.62 -0.77
C VAL A 145 -0.40 -8.84 -1.37
N ARG A 146 -1.72 -8.95 -1.14
CA ARG A 146 -2.53 -10.07 -1.66
C ARG A 146 -2.55 -10.11 -3.18
N LEU A 147 -2.69 -8.97 -3.85
CA LEU A 147 -2.67 -8.88 -5.31
C LEU A 147 -1.32 -9.31 -5.90
N HIS A 148 -0.22 -8.86 -5.31
CA HIS A 148 1.12 -9.26 -5.76
C HIS A 148 1.40 -10.74 -5.51
N ARG A 149 1.01 -11.29 -4.35
CA ARG A 149 1.08 -12.73 -4.07
C ARG A 149 0.23 -13.55 -5.04
N LEU A 150 -0.98 -13.07 -5.31
CA LEU A 150 -1.91 -13.67 -6.27
C LEU A 150 -1.33 -13.67 -7.69
N HIS A 151 -0.55 -12.65 -8.06
CA HIS A 151 0.17 -12.55 -9.33
C HIS A 151 1.40 -13.45 -9.40
N GLY A 152 1.79 -14.12 -8.31
CA GLY A 152 2.94 -15.03 -8.27
C GLY A 152 4.26 -14.34 -7.92
N ASN A 153 4.25 -13.09 -7.47
CA ASN A 153 5.45 -12.44 -6.96
C ASN A 153 5.84 -13.00 -5.58
N GLU A 154 7.13 -13.05 -5.30
CA GLU A 154 7.62 -13.21 -3.93
C GLU A 154 7.42 -11.88 -3.19
N VAL A 155 6.53 -11.87 -2.19
CA VAL A 155 6.15 -10.62 -1.49
C VAL A 155 6.48 -10.70 -0.03
N ARG A 156 7.20 -9.69 0.45
CA ARG A 156 7.46 -9.43 1.86
C ARG A 156 6.62 -8.22 2.30
N ALA A 157 5.67 -8.46 3.21
CA ALA A 157 4.88 -7.42 3.86
C ALA A 157 5.62 -6.93 5.10
N GLU A 158 5.93 -5.65 5.16
CA GLU A 158 6.75 -5.05 6.20
C GLU A 158 5.99 -3.99 6.99
N TYR A 159 6.20 -4.00 8.30
CA TYR A 159 5.78 -2.95 9.22
C TYR A 159 7.04 -2.22 9.72
N TYR A 160 7.18 -0.94 9.39
CA TYR A 160 8.23 -0.11 9.97
C TYR A 160 7.79 0.38 11.34
N VAL A 161 8.56 0.04 12.36
CA VAL A 161 8.28 0.38 13.75
C VAL A 161 9.08 1.61 14.14
N ASP A 162 8.39 2.74 14.33
CA ASP A 162 8.95 3.94 14.97
C ASP A 162 9.07 3.65 16.49
N ASP A 163 10.15 2.97 16.85
CA ASP A 163 10.47 2.55 18.22
C ASP A 163 11.39 3.54 18.94
N MET A 164 11.64 4.67 18.30
CA MET A 164 12.49 5.77 18.79
C MET A 164 11.73 7.10 18.74
N GLY A 165 12.42 8.15 19.06
CA GLY A 165 11.90 9.50 18.89
C GLY A 165 10.94 9.95 19.98
N LYS A 166 10.41 11.16 19.78
CA LYS A 166 9.72 11.91 20.83
C LYS A 166 8.42 11.26 21.33
N GLN A 167 7.68 10.58 20.44
CA GLN A 167 6.38 10.00 20.83
C GLN A 167 6.55 8.80 21.76
N VAL A 168 7.50 7.93 21.47
CA VAL A 168 7.84 6.79 22.32
C VAL A 168 8.45 7.28 23.63
N ALA A 169 9.35 8.28 23.58
CA ALA A 169 9.95 8.87 24.77
C ALA A 169 8.88 9.47 25.71
N VAL A 170 7.86 10.15 25.18
CA VAL A 170 6.73 10.66 25.98
C VAL A 170 5.99 9.54 26.70
N LEU A 171 5.70 8.43 26.01
CA LEU A 171 5.03 7.29 26.62
C LEU A 171 5.91 6.63 27.67
N ALA A 172 7.19 6.40 27.39
CA ALA A 172 8.15 5.80 28.33
C ALA A 172 8.33 6.68 29.56
N TRP A 173 8.47 8.00 29.38
CA TRP A 173 8.54 8.96 30.47
C TRP A 173 7.29 8.88 31.36
N ALA A 174 6.09 8.86 30.75
CA ALA A 174 4.83 8.80 31.48
C ALA A 174 4.73 7.53 32.34
N LEU A 175 5.06 6.38 31.75
CA LEU A 175 5.04 5.08 32.45
C LEU A 175 6.04 5.02 33.62
N ALA A 176 7.16 5.72 33.50
CA ALA A 176 8.18 5.76 34.57
C ALA A 176 7.82 6.73 35.72
N ASN A 177 7.05 7.79 35.42
CA ASN A 177 6.82 8.91 36.36
C ASN A 177 5.40 9.02 36.88
N LEU A 178 4.41 8.38 36.28
CA LEU A 178 3.00 8.51 36.64
C LEU A 178 2.43 7.17 37.13
N SER A 179 1.83 7.18 38.31
CA SER A 179 1.01 6.04 38.79
C SER A 179 -0.36 6.05 38.09
N THR A 180 -1.05 4.90 38.13
CA THR A 180 -2.42 4.76 37.60
C THR A 180 -3.35 5.82 38.21
N ASP A 181 -3.33 5.98 39.53
CA ASP A 181 -4.18 6.97 40.22
C ASP A 181 -3.90 8.40 39.74
N ARG A 182 -2.63 8.73 39.52
CA ARG A 182 -2.24 10.05 39.02
C ARG A 182 -2.71 10.27 37.58
N VAL A 183 -2.65 9.24 36.74
CA VAL A 183 -3.17 9.32 35.35
C VAL A 183 -4.68 9.56 35.37
N GLU A 184 -5.43 8.83 36.18
CA GLU A 184 -6.88 9.00 36.29
C GLU A 184 -7.25 10.39 36.84
N GLU A 185 -6.49 10.92 37.83
CA GLU A 185 -6.66 12.26 38.34
C GLU A 185 -6.45 13.33 37.24
N ILE A 186 -5.36 13.23 36.46
CA ILE A 186 -5.04 14.15 35.38
C ILE A 186 -6.11 14.12 34.27
N LEU A 187 -6.71 12.95 34.06
CA LEU A 187 -7.71 12.72 33.01
C LEU A 187 -9.15 12.71 33.55
N ALA A 188 -9.40 13.27 34.73
CA ALA A 188 -10.72 13.21 35.38
C ALA A 188 -11.85 13.81 34.52
N ASP A 189 -11.54 14.81 33.69
CA ASP A 189 -12.49 15.45 32.77
C ASP A 189 -12.68 14.67 31.45
N ARG A 190 -12.01 13.53 31.27
CA ARG A 190 -12.12 12.69 30.09
C ARG A 190 -12.94 11.44 30.38
N GLU A 191 -13.51 10.87 29.31
CA GLU A 191 -14.18 9.58 29.43
C GLU A 191 -13.22 8.51 29.97
N PRO A 192 -13.65 7.71 30.97
CA PRO A 192 -12.85 6.62 31.51
C PRO A 192 -12.65 5.54 30.45
N LEU A 193 -11.64 4.68 30.67
CA LEU A 193 -11.44 3.53 29.82
C LEU A 193 -12.68 2.63 29.86
N SER A 194 -13.24 2.37 28.68
CA SER A 194 -14.40 1.49 28.56
C SER A 194 -14.08 0.07 29.04
N GLU A 195 -14.99 -0.59 29.73
CA GLU A 195 -14.88 -2.00 30.13
C GLU A 195 -14.59 -2.93 28.94
N LEU A 196 -15.01 -2.57 27.72
CA LEU A 196 -14.74 -3.33 26.50
C LEU A 196 -13.26 -3.36 26.12
N TRP A 197 -12.47 -2.44 26.64
CA TRP A 197 -11.06 -2.25 26.24
C TRP A 197 -10.09 -2.32 27.41
N LYS A 198 -10.54 -2.62 28.60
CA LYS A 198 -9.71 -2.64 29.83
C LYS A 198 -8.56 -3.63 29.77
N ASP A 199 -8.73 -4.73 29.01
CA ASP A 199 -7.70 -5.77 28.87
C ASP A 199 -6.88 -5.61 27.57
N LYS A 200 -6.99 -4.43 26.92
CA LYS A 200 -6.31 -4.15 25.67
C LYS A 200 -5.23 -3.08 25.87
N ALA A 201 -3.97 -3.50 25.83
CA ALA A 201 -2.83 -2.67 26.24
C ALA A 201 -2.68 -1.35 25.46
N ASP A 202 -3.05 -1.30 24.17
CA ASP A 202 -3.03 -0.05 23.38
C ASP A 202 -4.05 0.97 23.87
N HIS A 203 -5.22 0.51 24.37
CA HIS A 203 -6.23 1.38 24.98
C HIS A 203 -5.90 1.79 26.41
N GLU A 204 -5.25 0.91 27.18
CA GLU A 204 -4.78 1.23 28.51
C GLU A 204 -3.64 2.25 28.44
N ARG A 205 -2.55 1.93 27.73
CA ARG A 205 -1.33 2.74 27.73
C ARG A 205 -1.47 4.11 27.08
N VAL A 206 -2.43 4.28 26.17
CA VAL A 206 -2.71 5.62 25.62
C VAL A 206 -3.11 6.62 26.69
N ARG A 207 -3.67 6.18 27.81
CA ARG A 207 -4.02 7.08 28.93
C ARG A 207 -2.76 7.72 29.54
N TRP A 208 -1.68 6.97 29.72
CA TRP A 208 -0.39 7.53 30.15
C TRP A 208 0.14 8.57 29.16
N TYR A 209 0.07 8.25 27.87
CA TYR A 209 0.46 9.20 26.82
C TYR A 209 -0.40 10.47 26.86
N GLN A 210 -1.72 10.33 27.03
CA GLN A 210 -2.64 11.46 27.14
C GLN A 210 -2.41 12.30 28.39
N ALA A 211 -2.15 11.67 29.54
CA ALA A 211 -1.81 12.35 30.78
C ALA A 211 -0.52 13.16 30.64
N ALA A 212 0.53 12.56 30.05
CA ALA A 212 1.76 13.29 29.75
C ALA A 212 1.51 14.50 28.82
N GLN A 213 0.65 14.37 27.81
CA GLN A 213 0.31 15.49 26.92
C GLN A 213 -0.39 16.65 27.70
N VAL A 214 -1.24 16.32 28.67
CA VAL A 214 -1.85 17.35 29.55
C VAL A 214 -0.77 18.07 30.35
N LEU A 215 0.12 17.32 31.00
CA LEU A 215 1.21 17.91 31.82
C LEU A 215 2.20 18.75 30.97
N ARG A 216 2.46 18.35 29.75
CA ARG A 216 3.32 19.09 28.79
C ARG A 216 2.69 20.40 28.30
N ASN A 217 1.40 20.63 28.52
CA ASN A 217 0.72 21.88 28.25
C ASN A 217 0.63 22.80 29.49
N ASP A 218 1.09 22.34 30.67
CA ASP A 218 1.15 23.15 31.89
C ASP A 218 2.44 23.98 31.91
N ASP A 219 2.30 25.29 31.85
CA ASP A 219 3.44 26.25 31.79
C ASP A 219 4.39 26.15 33.00
N ASN A 220 3.94 25.64 34.16
CA ASN A 220 4.76 25.53 35.35
C ASN A 220 5.74 24.36 35.32
N ILE A 221 5.38 23.26 34.61
CA ILE A 221 6.15 22.01 34.68
C ILE A 221 6.63 21.56 33.30
N LYS A 222 6.04 22.04 32.21
CA LYS A 222 6.37 21.61 30.85
C LYS A 222 7.86 21.65 30.54
N HIS A 223 8.56 22.69 30.98
CA HIS A 223 9.98 22.88 30.66
C HIS A 223 10.85 21.73 31.23
N ASN A 224 10.56 21.26 32.44
CA ASN A 224 11.27 20.14 33.05
C ASN A 224 10.96 18.83 32.30
N ILE A 225 9.67 18.59 32.00
CA ILE A 225 9.23 17.39 31.28
C ILE A 225 9.85 17.33 29.88
N GLU A 226 9.82 18.45 29.13
CA GLU A 226 10.42 18.52 27.80
C GLU A 226 11.93 18.26 27.83
N ARG A 227 12.63 18.76 28.84
CA ARG A 227 14.07 18.52 29.01
C ARG A 227 14.37 17.04 29.28
N GLU A 228 13.58 16.39 30.15
CA GLU A 228 13.74 14.96 30.44
C GLU A 228 13.46 14.08 29.20
N ILE A 229 12.37 14.38 28.49
CA ILE A 229 12.02 13.69 27.23
C ILE A 229 13.12 13.88 26.19
N ALA A 230 13.63 15.13 26.02
CA ALA A 230 14.71 15.42 25.09
C ALA A 230 15.99 14.63 25.45
N ALA A 231 16.32 14.52 26.74
CA ALA A 231 17.45 13.71 27.18
C ALA A 231 17.27 12.21 26.85
N MET A 232 16.06 11.66 27.00
CA MET A 232 15.75 10.28 26.60
C MET A 232 15.89 10.08 25.09
N VAL A 233 15.38 11.01 24.28
CA VAL A 233 15.51 10.96 22.81
C VAL A 233 16.98 10.99 22.43
N HIS A 234 17.76 11.93 22.98
CA HIS A 234 19.19 12.03 22.70
C HIS A 234 19.97 10.76 23.10
N ALA A 235 19.65 10.18 24.26
CA ALA A 235 20.28 8.92 24.69
C ALA A 235 19.93 7.76 23.75
N SER A 236 18.67 7.67 23.27
CA SER A 236 18.26 6.64 22.33
C SER A 236 18.98 6.81 20.97
N GLU A 237 19.12 8.04 20.46
CA GLU A 237 19.86 8.36 19.23
C GLU A 237 21.36 8.00 19.33
N ASN A 238 21.91 7.96 20.55
CA ASN A 238 23.26 7.49 20.81
C ASN A 238 23.38 5.99 21.16
N GLY A 239 22.27 5.26 21.03
CA GLY A 239 22.26 3.81 21.24
C GLY A 239 22.34 3.37 22.69
N ASP A 240 21.83 4.17 23.66
CA ASP A 240 21.78 3.74 25.07
C ASP A 240 20.80 2.58 25.25
N ASP A 241 21.34 1.39 25.54
CA ASP A 241 20.59 0.15 25.68
C ASP A 241 19.49 0.21 26.75
N ASN A 242 19.71 0.94 27.87
CA ASN A 242 18.71 1.04 28.93
C ASN A 242 17.52 1.88 28.48
N VAL A 243 17.79 2.97 27.76
CA VAL A 243 16.75 3.85 27.21
C VAL A 243 15.98 3.12 26.11
N LEU A 244 16.66 2.45 25.18
CA LEU A 244 16.04 1.65 24.11
C LEU A 244 15.16 0.54 24.70
N LYS A 245 15.60 -0.15 25.76
CA LYS A 245 14.80 -1.14 26.46
C LYS A 245 13.59 -0.53 27.17
N SER A 246 13.75 0.65 27.76
CA SER A 246 12.63 1.41 28.34
C SER A 246 11.58 1.76 27.27
N PHE A 247 12.02 2.16 26.09
CA PHE A 247 11.15 2.44 24.95
C PHE A 247 10.43 1.16 24.49
N GLU A 248 11.16 0.05 24.34
CA GLU A 248 10.56 -1.24 23.97
C GLU A 248 9.47 -1.67 24.96
N ASN A 249 9.74 -1.58 26.27
CA ASN A 249 8.75 -1.88 27.30
C ASN A 249 7.52 -0.96 27.24
N ALA A 250 7.68 0.26 26.75
CA ALA A 250 6.59 1.21 26.61
C ALA A 250 5.74 0.94 25.35
N TYR A 251 6.36 0.80 24.20
CA TYR A 251 5.63 0.72 22.93
C TYR A 251 5.17 -0.70 22.56
N GLN A 252 5.93 -1.76 22.94
CA GLN A 252 5.63 -3.12 22.47
C GLN A 252 4.20 -3.59 22.83
N PRO A 253 3.69 -3.39 24.06
CA PRO A 253 2.31 -3.75 24.37
C PRO A 253 1.27 -2.94 23.57
N VAL A 254 1.58 -1.69 23.22
CA VAL A 254 0.71 -0.89 22.36
C VAL A 254 0.68 -1.46 20.95
N LEU A 255 1.85 -1.79 20.41
CA LEU A 255 1.97 -2.43 19.09
C LEU A 255 1.20 -3.75 19.07
N ASP A 256 1.36 -4.60 20.07
CA ASP A 256 0.65 -5.87 20.18
C ASP A 256 -0.87 -5.68 20.18
N GLY A 257 -1.38 -4.68 20.91
CA GLY A 257 -2.81 -4.32 20.90
C GLY A 257 -3.29 -3.84 19.53
N MET A 258 -2.48 -3.06 18.82
CA MET A 258 -2.77 -2.64 17.45
C MET A 258 -2.80 -3.83 16.48
N LEU A 259 -1.83 -4.74 16.59
CA LEU A 259 -1.75 -5.95 15.77
C LEU A 259 -2.93 -6.90 16.01
N GLN A 260 -3.45 -6.99 17.23
CA GLN A 260 -4.70 -7.71 17.51
C GLN A 260 -5.87 -7.12 16.72
N THR A 261 -5.98 -5.80 16.64
CA THR A 261 -7.01 -5.13 15.83
C THR A 261 -6.85 -5.42 14.34
N LEU A 262 -5.62 -5.35 13.82
CA LEU A 262 -5.30 -5.65 12.43
C LEU A 262 -5.56 -7.13 12.10
N GLY A 263 -5.23 -8.04 13.02
CA GLY A 263 -5.49 -9.47 12.88
C GLY A 263 -6.99 -9.80 12.72
N ARG A 264 -7.88 -9.03 13.38
CA ARG A 264 -9.33 -9.15 13.17
C ARG A 264 -9.79 -8.80 11.75
N LEU A 265 -9.01 -7.97 11.05
CA LEU A 265 -9.19 -7.65 9.63
C LEU A 265 -8.46 -8.64 8.71
N GLY A 266 -7.76 -9.62 9.27
CA GLY A 266 -6.92 -10.57 8.53
C GLY A 266 -5.65 -9.94 7.94
N ILE A 267 -5.21 -8.79 8.47
CA ILE A 267 -4.01 -8.07 8.06
C ILE A 267 -2.83 -8.57 8.90
N THR A 268 -1.80 -9.07 8.23
CA THR A 268 -0.59 -9.62 8.85
C THR A 268 0.67 -9.15 8.13
N PHE A 269 1.80 -9.23 8.83
CA PHE A 269 3.11 -8.82 8.32
C PHE A 269 4.08 -9.99 8.40
N ASP A 270 5.04 -10.01 7.47
CA ASP A 270 6.12 -10.99 7.46
C ASP A 270 7.31 -10.51 8.28
N GLU A 271 7.51 -9.18 8.36
CA GLU A 271 8.66 -8.58 9.02
C GLU A 271 8.30 -7.26 9.74
N PHE A 272 9.02 -6.99 10.83
CA PHE A 272 8.95 -5.75 11.58
C PHE A 272 10.34 -5.12 11.63
N THR A 273 10.54 -4.05 10.88
CA THR A 273 11.81 -3.33 10.86
C THR A 273 11.76 -2.19 11.86
N ARG A 274 12.63 -2.24 12.86
CA ARG A 274 12.74 -1.22 13.92
C ARG A 274 13.67 -0.11 13.47
N GLU A 275 13.30 1.15 13.72
CA GLU A 275 14.13 2.31 13.44
C GLU A 275 15.45 2.26 14.24
N SER A 276 15.39 1.83 15.50
CA SER A 276 16.55 1.67 16.36
C SER A 276 17.64 0.77 15.78
N LEU A 277 17.29 -0.19 14.91
CA LEU A 277 18.27 -1.05 14.23
C LEU A 277 19.29 -0.25 13.44
N PHE A 278 18.84 0.78 12.72
CA PHE A 278 19.72 1.60 11.86
C PHE A 278 20.63 2.53 12.65
N VAL A 279 20.25 2.84 13.89
CA VAL A 279 21.12 3.58 14.84
C VAL A 279 22.16 2.63 15.43
N THR A 280 21.73 1.49 15.97
CA THR A 280 22.60 0.57 16.70
C THR A 280 23.60 -0.15 15.80
N ASN A 281 23.26 -0.42 14.52
CA ASN A 281 24.17 -1.02 13.55
C ASN A 281 25.11 0.00 12.87
N GLY A 282 24.96 1.30 13.16
CA GLY A 282 25.78 2.38 12.65
C GLY A 282 25.43 2.87 11.23
N ASP A 283 24.35 2.40 10.63
CA ASP A 283 23.97 2.84 9.27
C ASP A 283 23.59 4.32 9.23
N VAL A 284 22.88 4.82 10.26
CA VAL A 284 22.57 6.26 10.39
C VAL A 284 23.86 7.08 10.43
N ALA A 285 24.81 6.71 11.28
CA ALA A 285 26.10 7.42 11.40
C ALA A 285 26.87 7.45 10.07
N LYS A 286 26.89 6.33 9.37
CA LYS A 286 27.52 6.18 8.05
C LYS A 286 26.87 7.08 7.00
N ILE A 287 25.54 7.10 6.91
CA ILE A 287 24.82 7.96 5.97
C ILE A 287 25.04 9.44 6.32
N MET A 288 24.92 9.82 7.60
CA MET A 288 25.18 11.19 8.04
C MET A 288 26.57 11.67 7.62
N GLN A 289 27.59 10.83 7.81
CA GLN A 289 28.96 11.15 7.35
C GLN A 289 29.04 11.31 5.84
N GLN A 290 28.36 10.45 5.08
CA GLN A 290 28.34 10.56 3.62
C GLN A 290 27.69 11.86 3.16
N LEU A 291 26.57 12.27 3.79
CA LEU A 291 25.86 13.51 3.46
C LEU A 291 26.68 14.74 3.80
N SER A 292 27.39 14.76 4.95
CA SER A 292 28.27 15.86 5.35
C SER A 292 29.50 16.01 4.45
N ASN A 293 29.88 14.99 3.68
CA ASN A 293 31.00 15.04 2.73
C ASN A 293 30.59 15.50 1.31
N LEU A 294 29.32 15.77 1.07
CA LEU A 294 28.86 16.24 -0.26
C LEU A 294 29.19 17.72 -0.47
N GLU A 295 29.51 18.09 -1.70
CA GLU A 295 29.79 19.49 -2.08
C GLU A 295 28.62 20.46 -1.84
N ILE A 296 27.39 19.91 -1.78
CA ILE A 296 26.15 20.66 -1.54
C ILE A 296 25.76 20.71 -0.06
N HIS A 297 26.64 20.23 0.84
CA HIS A 297 26.46 20.29 2.28
C HIS A 297 26.59 21.71 2.81
N GLY A 298 25.73 22.10 3.73
CA GLY A 298 25.77 23.36 4.45
C GLY A 298 25.41 23.18 5.93
N VAL A 299 25.81 24.15 6.72
CA VAL A 299 25.48 24.22 8.15
C VAL A 299 24.77 25.55 8.42
N ALA A 300 23.59 25.49 9.01
CA ALA A 300 22.83 26.67 9.40
C ALA A 300 23.37 27.30 10.70
N ASP A 301 22.94 28.55 11.00
CA ASP A 301 23.42 29.30 12.16
C ASP A 301 23.19 28.62 13.51
N ASN A 302 22.15 27.75 13.59
CA ASN A 302 21.83 26.97 14.78
C ASN A 302 22.55 25.61 14.83
N GLY A 303 23.51 25.36 13.93
CA GLY A 303 24.25 24.10 13.84
C GLY A 303 23.54 22.96 13.09
N ALA A 304 22.32 23.18 12.59
CA ALA A 304 21.63 22.18 11.78
C ALA A 304 22.34 21.95 10.44
N GLU A 305 22.49 20.69 10.05
CA GLU A 305 23.14 20.34 8.77
C GLU A 305 22.09 20.10 7.68
N TYR A 306 22.36 20.61 6.49
CA TYR A 306 21.47 20.48 5.34
C TYR A 306 22.22 20.24 4.04
N LEU A 307 21.49 19.79 3.01
CA LEU A 307 21.94 19.75 1.62
C LEU A 307 21.21 20.83 0.83
N ASP A 308 21.96 21.64 0.05
CA ASP A 308 21.36 22.56 -0.91
C ASP A 308 21.07 21.83 -2.23
N LEU A 309 19.81 21.51 -2.45
CA LEU A 309 19.33 20.81 -3.65
C LEU A 309 18.97 21.76 -4.81
N GLY A 310 19.16 23.09 -4.65
CA GLY A 310 18.89 24.08 -5.69
C GLY A 310 19.69 23.81 -6.95
N ALA A 311 20.99 23.49 -6.81
CA ALA A 311 21.85 23.10 -7.91
C ALA A 311 21.42 21.78 -8.63
N ARG A 312 20.58 20.97 -8.00
CA ARG A 312 20.01 19.73 -8.56
C ARG A 312 18.63 19.94 -9.18
N GLY A 313 18.16 21.18 -9.30
CA GLY A 313 16.89 21.54 -9.96
C GLY A 313 15.68 21.58 -9.04
N LEU A 314 15.85 21.45 -7.73
CA LEU A 314 14.75 21.66 -6.76
C LEU A 314 14.37 23.15 -6.76
N LYS A 315 13.06 23.43 -6.87
CA LYS A 315 12.50 24.79 -6.85
C LYS A 315 11.79 25.05 -5.52
N GLY A 316 11.86 26.28 -5.04
CA GLY A 316 11.23 26.70 -3.78
C GLY A 316 12.19 26.52 -2.60
N LYS A 317 11.79 25.78 -1.57
CA LYS A 317 12.67 25.46 -0.45
C LYS A 317 13.71 24.44 -0.90
N THR A 318 14.95 24.89 -1.07
CA THR A 318 16.05 24.07 -1.61
C THR A 318 16.86 23.34 -0.55
N GLU A 319 16.79 23.79 0.70
CA GLU A 319 17.53 23.22 1.82
C GLU A 319 16.80 21.99 2.37
N PHE A 320 17.47 20.84 2.32
CA PHE A 320 17.02 19.59 2.92
C PHE A 320 17.83 19.33 4.20
N TYR A 321 17.21 19.58 5.35
CA TYR A 321 17.83 19.40 6.66
C TYR A 321 17.81 17.90 7.03
N PHE A 322 19.01 17.34 7.31
CA PHE A 322 19.16 15.95 7.69
C PHE A 322 19.72 15.76 9.12
N ARG A 323 20.26 16.80 9.73
CA ARG A 323 20.66 16.82 11.13
C ARG A 323 20.12 18.06 11.81
N ARG A 324 19.56 17.91 13.01
CA ARG A 324 19.11 19.04 13.82
C ARG A 324 20.34 19.76 14.39
N GLY A 325 20.23 21.07 14.58
CA GLY A 325 21.12 21.80 15.42
C GLY A 325 20.57 21.73 16.83
N ASP A 326 21.29 21.14 17.75
CA ASP A 326 20.96 21.00 19.19
C ASP A 326 19.48 20.80 19.59
#